data_103157227c817bdf687f0c15f8bd1c57
#
_entry.id   103157227c817bdf687f0c15f8bd1c57
#
_cell.length_a   1.000
_cell.length_b   1.000
_cell.length_c   1.000
_cell.angle_alpha   90.00
_cell.angle_beta   90.00
_cell.angle_gamma   90.00
#
_symmetry.space_group_name_H-M   'P 1'
#
loop_
_entity.id
_entity.type
_entity.pdbx_description
1 polymer ?
#
loop_
_entity_poly.entity_id
_entity_poly.type
_entity_poly.pdbx_seq_one_letter_code
_entity_poly.pdbx_strand_id
1 'polypeptide(L)'
;LVGGQGAGKSSFLRLLAMENEWFSDDLRKLDDDNVFRKIQGHWIIEMAEMVATASARYIEENKAFISRQKDTYKVPYERYPKDAPRQCVFAGTSNKKGFLPFDRTGNRRFIPIETHVVQPEVHILENEAESRAYIEQMWAEVMEIYRSGDYSLILPKHLKEQLAQQRDFFMAEDTDVGIIQSFLDNYSADYVCTNLIYQEALDNVGKPDRRTVNEINDIMNNSIVGWKQKTGATKRFEKYGIQKYWYREEAVNKEFVSIPKQMEIPFDSRV
;
A
#
# COMPACT_ATOMS: atom_id res chain seq x y z
N LEU A 1 10.92 -2.19 -8.18
CA LEU A 1 11.96 -1.23 -8.56
C LEU A 1 11.31 0.01 -9.17
N VAL A 2 11.63 1.20 -8.65
CA VAL A 2 11.05 2.48 -9.09
C VAL A 2 12.15 3.40 -9.54
N GLY A 3 11.99 4.01 -10.73
CA GLY A 3 12.99 4.96 -11.24
C GLY A 3 12.79 5.26 -12.72
N GLY A 4 13.61 6.14 -13.26
CA GLY A 4 13.52 6.61 -14.64
C GLY A 4 13.53 5.48 -15.69
N GLN A 5 13.05 5.79 -16.88
CA GLN A 5 13.16 4.91 -18.03
C GLN A 5 14.65 4.70 -18.37
N GLY A 6 15.03 3.52 -18.77
CA GLY A 6 16.42 3.19 -19.09
C GLY A 6 17.32 2.85 -17.90
N ALA A 7 16.81 2.86 -16.66
CA ALA A 7 17.59 2.53 -15.45
C ALA A 7 17.94 1.03 -15.31
N GLY A 8 17.73 0.21 -16.32
CA GLY A 8 18.11 -1.21 -16.31
C GLY A 8 17.25 -2.10 -15.40
N LYS A 9 16.09 -1.65 -14.90
CA LYS A 9 15.27 -2.37 -13.91
C LYS A 9 14.90 -3.78 -14.36
N SER A 10 14.25 -3.93 -15.52
CA SER A 10 13.86 -5.23 -16.06
C SER A 10 15.08 -6.10 -16.43
N SER A 11 16.15 -5.47 -16.94
CA SER A 11 17.41 -6.17 -17.24
C SER A 11 18.05 -6.74 -15.98
N PHE A 12 18.04 -5.99 -14.89
CA PHE A 12 18.50 -6.46 -13.58
C PHE A 12 17.69 -7.67 -13.09
N LEU A 13 16.36 -7.62 -13.18
CA LEU A 13 15.50 -8.73 -12.75
C LEU A 13 15.74 -10.00 -13.61
N ARG A 14 15.95 -9.82 -14.91
CA ARG A 14 16.30 -10.93 -15.81
C ARG A 14 17.65 -11.55 -15.46
N LEU A 15 18.66 -10.74 -15.19
CA LEU A 15 19.97 -11.23 -14.77
C LEU A 15 19.91 -11.90 -13.40
N LEU A 16 19.12 -11.35 -12.47
CA LEU A 16 18.92 -11.92 -11.14
C LEU A 16 18.30 -13.32 -11.19
N ALA A 17 17.51 -13.63 -12.20
CA ALA A 17 16.96 -14.97 -12.42
C ALA A 17 18.02 -15.97 -12.89
N MET A 18 19.23 -15.54 -13.23
CA MET A 18 20.37 -16.30 -13.76
C MET A 18 20.10 -16.88 -15.14
N GLU A 19 19.08 -17.72 -15.31
CA GLU A 19 18.69 -18.30 -16.58
C GLU A 19 17.45 -17.62 -17.15
N ASN A 20 17.41 -17.41 -18.47
CA ASN A 20 16.26 -16.78 -19.12
C ASN A 20 14.97 -17.58 -18.94
N GLU A 21 15.07 -18.90 -18.81
CA GLU A 21 13.93 -19.80 -18.59
C GLU A 21 13.30 -19.62 -17.20
N TRP A 22 14.03 -19.06 -16.25
CA TRP A 22 13.55 -18.81 -14.88
C TRP A 22 12.99 -17.42 -14.68
N PHE A 23 12.99 -16.60 -15.74
CA PHE A 23 12.43 -15.26 -15.76
C PHE A 23 11.16 -15.21 -16.62
N SER A 24 10.15 -14.47 -16.19
CA SER A 24 8.97 -14.17 -17.00
C SER A 24 8.52 -12.72 -16.78
N ASP A 25 8.19 -12.03 -17.87
CA ASP A 25 7.61 -10.68 -17.90
C ASP A 25 6.19 -10.65 -18.50
N ASP A 26 5.59 -11.82 -18.73
CA ASP A 26 4.25 -11.95 -19.36
C ASP A 26 3.08 -11.86 -18.35
N LEU A 27 3.31 -11.38 -17.13
CA LEU A 27 2.26 -11.26 -16.14
C LEU A 27 1.61 -9.87 -16.19
N ARG A 28 0.58 -9.72 -17.03
CA ARG A 28 -0.15 -8.46 -17.22
C ARG A 28 -1.42 -8.34 -16.38
N LYS A 29 -2.02 -9.46 -15.98
CA LYS A 29 -3.25 -9.52 -15.19
C LYS A 29 -3.18 -10.67 -14.20
N LEU A 30 -3.63 -10.44 -12.98
CA LEU A 30 -3.63 -11.44 -11.91
C LEU A 30 -4.92 -12.28 -11.87
N ASP A 31 -5.95 -11.85 -12.60
CA ASP A 31 -7.26 -12.51 -12.75
C ASP A 31 -7.39 -13.35 -14.05
N ASP A 32 -6.28 -13.58 -14.77
CA ASP A 32 -6.24 -14.45 -15.96
C ASP A 32 -6.41 -15.92 -15.53
N ASP A 33 -7.32 -16.65 -16.14
CA ASP A 33 -7.53 -18.09 -15.91
C ASP A 33 -6.26 -18.92 -16.14
N ASN A 34 -5.33 -18.41 -16.94
CA ASN A 34 -4.05 -19.03 -17.23
C ASN A 34 -2.89 -18.54 -16.37
N VAL A 35 -3.14 -17.64 -15.41
CA VAL A 35 -2.08 -17.03 -14.59
C VAL A 35 -1.19 -18.08 -13.94
N PHE A 36 -1.78 -19.17 -13.41
CA PHE A 36 -1.02 -20.24 -12.75
C PHE A 36 -0.09 -21.00 -13.70
N ARG A 37 -0.44 -21.09 -14.97
CA ARG A 37 0.43 -21.72 -15.99
C ARG A 37 1.58 -20.82 -16.38
N LYS A 38 1.37 -19.49 -16.37
CA LYS A 38 2.37 -18.49 -16.71
C LYS A 38 3.45 -18.32 -15.64
N ILE A 39 3.13 -18.63 -14.39
CA ILE A 39 4.09 -18.48 -13.28
C ILE A 39 4.88 -19.75 -12.98
N GLN A 40 4.48 -20.89 -13.56
CA GLN A 40 5.16 -22.16 -13.30
C GLN A 40 6.49 -22.27 -14.01
N GLY A 41 7.49 -22.82 -13.31
CA GLY A 41 8.83 -23.00 -13.82
C GLY A 41 9.69 -21.75 -13.77
N HIS A 42 9.13 -20.60 -13.38
CA HIS A 42 9.87 -19.35 -13.25
C HIS A 42 10.17 -19.03 -11.79
N TRP A 43 11.32 -18.44 -11.54
CA TRP A 43 11.73 -17.98 -10.22
C TRP A 43 11.38 -16.51 -9.97
N ILE A 44 11.59 -15.67 -10.99
CA ILE A 44 11.30 -14.24 -10.93
C ILE A 44 10.26 -13.90 -11.97
N ILE A 45 9.16 -13.36 -11.52
CA ILE A 45 8.05 -12.89 -12.35
C ILE A 45 8.02 -11.38 -12.29
N GLU A 46 8.29 -10.75 -13.42
CA GLU A 46 8.18 -9.29 -13.52
C GLU A 46 6.72 -8.87 -13.79
N MET A 47 6.23 -7.97 -12.98
CA MET A 47 5.01 -7.20 -13.24
C MET A 47 5.41 -5.85 -13.81
N ALA A 48 5.55 -5.79 -15.13
CA ALA A 48 6.01 -4.60 -15.83
C ALA A 48 5.05 -3.42 -15.59
N GLU A 49 5.64 -2.25 -15.32
CA GLU A 49 4.93 -0.98 -15.04
C GLU A 49 3.88 -1.06 -13.91
N MET A 50 3.91 -2.11 -13.11
CA MET A 50 2.94 -2.39 -12.04
C MET A 50 1.47 -2.35 -12.51
N VAL A 51 1.22 -2.55 -13.80
CA VAL A 51 -0.11 -2.46 -14.42
C VAL A 51 -1.09 -3.44 -13.78
N ALA A 52 -0.61 -4.63 -13.43
CA ALA A 52 -1.44 -5.66 -12.80
C ALA A 52 -1.97 -5.27 -11.41
N THR A 53 -1.28 -4.38 -10.70
CA THR A 53 -1.62 -3.96 -9.32
C THR A 53 -2.29 -2.60 -9.26
N ALA A 54 -2.22 -1.80 -10.32
CA ALA A 54 -2.67 -0.40 -10.33
C ALA A 54 -4.20 -0.22 -10.24
N SER A 55 -4.99 -1.28 -10.44
CA SER A 55 -6.44 -1.18 -10.37
C SER A 55 -6.93 -1.32 -8.93
N ALA A 56 -7.41 -0.22 -8.36
CA ALA A 56 -8.05 -0.20 -7.03
C ALA A 56 -9.19 -1.22 -6.86
N ARG A 57 -9.81 -1.63 -7.98
CA ARG A 57 -10.92 -2.58 -7.98
C ARG A 57 -10.53 -3.97 -7.46
N TYR A 58 -9.25 -4.34 -7.58
CA TYR A 58 -8.74 -5.69 -7.31
C TYR A 58 -7.65 -5.73 -6.23
N ILE A 59 -7.50 -4.68 -5.42
CA ILE A 59 -6.41 -4.61 -4.42
C ILE A 59 -6.41 -5.84 -3.51
N GLU A 60 -7.56 -6.23 -2.97
CA GLU A 60 -7.64 -7.38 -2.06
C GLU A 60 -7.39 -8.72 -2.78
N GLU A 61 -7.84 -8.85 -4.03
CA GLU A 61 -7.56 -10.01 -4.86
C GLU A 61 -6.08 -10.11 -5.19
N ASN A 62 -5.44 -8.98 -5.54
CA ASN A 62 -4.00 -8.88 -5.78
C ASN A 62 -3.20 -9.25 -4.53
N LYS A 63 -3.59 -8.74 -3.36
CA LYS A 63 -2.98 -9.09 -2.07
C LYS A 63 -3.12 -10.59 -1.77
N ALA A 64 -4.31 -11.15 -1.99
CA ALA A 64 -4.55 -12.58 -1.82
C ALA A 64 -3.71 -13.40 -2.79
N PHE A 65 -3.63 -12.99 -4.06
CA PHE A 65 -2.82 -13.67 -5.08
C PHE A 65 -1.33 -13.67 -4.72
N ILE A 66 -0.77 -12.51 -4.39
CA ILE A 66 0.66 -12.38 -4.03
C ILE A 66 1.01 -13.21 -2.78
N SER A 67 0.07 -13.35 -1.84
CA SER A 67 0.30 -14.06 -0.57
C SER A 67 0.09 -15.56 -0.62
N ARG A 68 -0.35 -16.12 -1.75
CA ARG A 68 -0.57 -17.57 -1.87
C ARG A 68 0.75 -18.34 -1.75
N GLN A 69 0.72 -19.41 -0.98
CA GLN A 69 1.86 -20.32 -0.83
C GLN A 69 1.80 -21.51 -1.81
N LYS A 70 0.60 -21.82 -2.29
CA LYS A 70 0.34 -22.85 -3.28
C LYS A 70 -0.74 -22.41 -4.26
N ASP A 71 -0.64 -22.90 -5.46
CA ASP A 71 -1.61 -22.70 -6.53
C ASP A 71 -2.27 -24.02 -6.89
N THR A 72 -3.60 -24.01 -6.98
CA THR A 72 -4.38 -25.17 -7.40
C THR A 72 -4.86 -24.92 -8.81
N TYR A 73 -4.43 -25.74 -9.77
CA TYR A 73 -4.81 -25.59 -11.16
C TYR A 73 -5.04 -26.94 -11.82
N LYS A 74 -5.82 -26.93 -12.90
CA LYS A 74 -6.08 -28.12 -13.71
C LYS A 74 -5.05 -28.22 -14.82
N VAL A 75 -4.25 -29.28 -14.78
CA VAL A 75 -3.36 -29.63 -15.91
C VAL A 75 -4.22 -30.10 -17.08
N PRO A 76 -3.96 -29.63 -18.32
CA PRO A 76 -4.66 -30.15 -19.50
C PRO A 76 -4.58 -31.67 -19.58
N TYR A 77 -5.71 -32.30 -19.90
CA TYR A 77 -5.88 -33.77 -20.00
C TYR A 77 -5.84 -34.54 -18.68
N GLU A 78 -5.58 -33.89 -17.52
CA GLU A 78 -5.71 -34.56 -16.24
C GLU A 78 -7.15 -34.49 -15.70
N ARG A 79 -7.54 -35.56 -14.98
CA ARG A 79 -8.91 -35.66 -14.44
C ARG A 79 -9.15 -34.72 -13.25
N TYR A 80 -8.12 -34.51 -12.43
CA TYR A 80 -8.22 -33.77 -11.19
C TYR A 80 -7.25 -32.58 -11.18
N PRO A 81 -7.61 -31.46 -10.51
CA PRO A 81 -6.68 -30.38 -10.27
C PRO A 81 -5.50 -30.84 -9.39
N LYS A 82 -4.35 -30.20 -9.56
CA LYS A 82 -3.16 -30.43 -8.76
C LYS A 82 -2.83 -29.18 -7.94
N ASP A 83 -2.32 -29.42 -6.74
CA ASP A 83 -1.71 -28.39 -5.90
C ASP A 83 -0.20 -28.32 -6.23
N ALA A 84 0.27 -27.12 -6.55
CA ALA A 84 1.69 -26.84 -6.76
C ALA A 84 2.15 -25.78 -5.75
N PRO A 85 3.15 -26.07 -4.90
CA PRO A 85 3.77 -25.05 -4.08
C PRO A 85 4.31 -23.93 -4.95
N ARG A 86 4.12 -22.69 -4.51
CA ARG A 86 4.64 -21.53 -5.24
C ARG A 86 6.14 -21.43 -5.05
N GLN A 87 6.87 -21.34 -6.14
CA GLN A 87 8.34 -21.30 -6.17
C GLN A 87 8.88 -20.01 -6.76
N CYS A 88 8.01 -19.05 -7.07
CA CYS A 88 8.39 -17.76 -7.64
C CYS A 88 8.25 -16.62 -6.63
N VAL A 89 8.99 -15.55 -6.91
CA VAL A 89 8.81 -14.25 -6.31
C VAL A 89 8.32 -13.25 -7.36
N PHE A 90 7.52 -12.27 -6.94
CA PHE A 90 7.04 -11.21 -7.81
C PHE A 90 7.92 -9.98 -7.66
N ALA A 91 8.33 -9.41 -8.77
CA ALA A 91 9.05 -8.16 -8.83
C ALA A 91 8.29 -7.19 -9.74
N GLY A 92 8.06 -5.98 -9.27
CA GLY A 92 7.41 -4.95 -10.05
C GLY A 92 8.41 -3.91 -10.53
N THR A 93 8.17 -3.34 -11.71
CA THR A 93 8.90 -2.17 -12.20
C THR A 93 7.94 -1.02 -12.42
N SER A 94 8.36 0.20 -12.11
CA SER A 94 7.59 1.42 -12.37
C SER A 94 8.49 2.59 -12.70
N ASN A 95 8.01 3.45 -13.59
CA ASN A 95 8.63 4.74 -13.91
C ASN A 95 7.90 5.89 -13.19
N LYS A 96 6.79 5.61 -12.50
CA LYS A 96 5.93 6.61 -11.87
C LYS A 96 6.08 6.54 -10.35
N LYS A 97 6.07 7.70 -9.70
CA LYS A 97 5.71 7.81 -8.28
C LYS A 97 4.22 7.52 -8.17
N GLY A 98 3.73 7.10 -7.03
CA GLY A 98 2.31 6.77 -6.86
C GLY A 98 1.87 5.51 -7.63
N PHE A 99 2.75 4.55 -7.81
CA PHE A 99 2.45 3.28 -8.48
C PHE A 99 1.77 2.27 -7.54
N LEU A 100 1.91 2.44 -6.24
CA LEU A 100 1.18 1.62 -5.27
C LEU A 100 -0.26 2.10 -5.20
N PRO A 101 -1.22 1.18 -5.25
CA PRO A 101 -2.61 1.54 -5.08
C PRO A 101 -2.82 2.16 -3.68
N PHE A 102 -3.76 3.09 -3.60
CA PHE A 102 -4.16 3.61 -2.31
C PHE A 102 -4.76 2.49 -1.45
N ASP A 103 -4.13 2.19 -0.32
CA ASP A 103 -4.52 1.12 0.58
C ASP A 103 -4.32 1.54 2.04
N ARG A 104 -5.43 1.81 2.74
CA ARG A 104 -5.44 2.21 4.15
C ARG A 104 -4.91 1.15 5.10
N THR A 105 -4.91 -0.12 4.70
CA THR A 105 -4.33 -1.21 5.50
C THR A 105 -2.80 -1.28 5.38
N GLY A 106 -2.22 -0.40 4.58
CA GLY A 106 -0.80 -0.28 4.29
C GLY A 106 -0.29 -1.40 3.37
N ASN A 107 0.32 -1.05 2.29
CA ASN A 107 0.86 -1.93 1.24
C ASN A 107 2.01 -2.84 1.73
N ARG A 108 1.86 -3.52 2.89
CA ARG A 108 2.92 -4.28 3.59
C ARG A 108 3.57 -5.41 2.79
N ARG A 109 2.93 -5.82 1.70
CA ARG A 109 3.45 -6.85 0.78
C ARG A 109 4.44 -6.31 -0.23
N PHE A 110 4.50 -4.99 -0.37
CA PHE A 110 5.38 -4.33 -1.32
C PHE A 110 6.61 -3.77 -0.61
N ILE A 111 7.76 -3.98 -1.23
CA ILE A 111 9.04 -3.43 -0.80
C ILE A 111 9.51 -2.52 -1.94
N PRO A 112 9.15 -1.22 -1.93
CA PRO A 112 9.62 -0.30 -2.95
C PRO A 112 11.12 -0.05 -2.78
N ILE A 113 11.84 -0.15 -3.90
CA ILE A 113 13.28 0.15 -3.97
C ILE A 113 13.44 1.19 -5.07
N GLU A 114 13.89 2.37 -4.70
CA GLU A 114 14.17 3.44 -5.64
C GLU A 114 15.51 3.19 -6.34
N THR A 115 15.47 3.26 -7.68
CA THR A 115 16.67 3.14 -8.50
C THR A 115 17.06 4.54 -8.96
N HIS A 116 18.23 5.00 -8.54
CA HIS A 116 18.75 6.29 -8.94
C HIS A 116 19.53 6.14 -10.24
N VAL A 117 19.13 6.88 -11.26
CA VAL A 117 19.91 7.05 -12.49
C VAL A 117 20.98 8.12 -12.24
N VAL A 118 21.83 7.91 -11.28
CA VAL A 118 23.18 8.48 -11.35
C VAL A 118 23.84 7.63 -12.41
N GLN A 119 24.41 8.25 -13.46
CA GLN A 119 25.07 7.49 -14.52
C GLN A 119 25.94 6.41 -13.89
N PRO A 120 25.55 5.13 -14.00
CA PRO A 120 26.40 4.07 -13.48
C PRO A 120 27.74 4.17 -14.21
N GLU A 121 28.84 3.97 -13.52
CA GLU A 121 30.16 3.92 -14.16
C GLU A 121 30.15 2.91 -15.30
N VAL A 122 29.36 1.81 -15.15
CA VAL A 122 29.14 0.81 -16.17
C VAL A 122 27.62 0.45 -16.20
N HIS A 123 27.01 0.50 -17.37
CA HIS A 123 25.64 0.05 -17.53
C HIS A 123 25.57 -1.47 -17.43
N ILE A 124 24.57 -2.02 -16.71
CA ILE A 124 24.42 -3.46 -16.44
C ILE A 124 24.45 -4.35 -17.69
N LEU A 125 24.09 -3.82 -18.86
CA LEU A 125 24.13 -4.52 -20.14
C LEU A 125 25.35 -4.22 -21.00
N GLU A 126 26.21 -3.29 -20.59
CA GLU A 126 27.42 -2.92 -21.34
C GLU A 126 28.42 -4.07 -21.38
N ASN A 127 28.53 -4.80 -20.25
CA ASN A 127 29.24 -6.07 -20.18
C ASN A 127 28.37 -7.12 -19.49
N GLU A 128 27.50 -7.77 -20.22
CA GLU A 128 26.56 -8.75 -19.66
C GLU A 128 27.29 -9.94 -18.99
N ALA A 129 28.44 -10.36 -19.50
CA ALA A 129 29.19 -11.47 -18.92
C ALA A 129 29.72 -11.12 -17.51
N GLU A 130 30.23 -9.90 -17.32
CA GLU A 130 30.69 -9.43 -16.03
C GLU A 130 29.53 -9.24 -15.04
N SER A 131 28.40 -8.70 -15.52
CA SER A 131 27.19 -8.56 -14.71
C SER A 131 26.66 -9.92 -14.26
N ARG A 132 26.68 -10.94 -15.12
CA ARG A 132 26.31 -12.32 -14.74
C ARG A 132 27.25 -12.89 -13.69
N ALA A 133 28.55 -12.75 -13.86
CA ALA A 133 29.53 -13.21 -12.88
C ALA A 133 29.32 -12.54 -11.51
N TYR A 134 28.99 -11.26 -11.50
CA TYR A 134 28.65 -10.54 -10.26
C TYR A 134 27.39 -11.10 -9.60
N ILE A 135 26.34 -11.37 -10.38
CA ILE A 135 25.08 -11.97 -9.87
C ILE A 135 25.34 -13.38 -9.33
N GLU A 136 26.13 -14.20 -10.03
CA GLU A 136 26.52 -15.53 -9.55
C GLU A 136 27.24 -15.45 -8.20
N GLN A 137 28.19 -14.53 -8.04
CA GLN A 137 28.87 -14.30 -6.78
C GLN A 137 27.90 -13.88 -5.67
N MET A 138 26.99 -12.97 -5.98
CA MET A 138 25.94 -12.53 -5.04
C MET A 138 25.07 -13.72 -4.59
N TRP A 139 24.64 -14.58 -5.50
CA TRP A 139 23.89 -15.78 -5.18
C TRP A 139 24.71 -16.77 -4.33
N ALA A 140 26.01 -16.92 -4.60
CA ALA A 140 26.89 -17.78 -3.81
C ALA A 140 26.96 -17.28 -2.34
N GLU A 141 27.08 -15.98 -2.13
CA GLU A 141 27.06 -15.38 -0.78
C GLU A 141 25.73 -15.57 -0.08
N VAL A 142 24.61 -15.31 -0.76
CA VAL A 142 23.25 -15.54 -0.23
C VAL A 142 23.05 -17.01 0.13
N MET A 143 23.54 -17.95 -0.69
CA MET A 143 23.44 -19.38 -0.42
C MET A 143 24.25 -19.80 0.82
N GLU A 144 25.42 -19.17 1.05
CA GLU A 144 26.20 -19.42 2.26
C GLU A 144 25.45 -18.96 3.51
N ILE A 145 24.87 -17.74 3.47
CA ILE A 145 23.99 -17.23 4.54
C ILE A 145 22.80 -18.17 4.75
N TYR A 146 22.15 -18.63 3.69
CA TYR A 146 21.04 -19.56 3.78
C TYR A 146 21.43 -20.88 4.45
N ARG A 147 22.58 -21.46 4.08
CA ARG A 147 23.08 -22.73 4.63
C ARG A 147 23.52 -22.61 6.08
N SER A 148 24.01 -21.45 6.49
CA SER A 148 24.39 -21.21 7.90
C SER A 148 23.18 -21.28 8.85
N GLY A 149 21.97 -21.02 8.33
CA GLY A 149 20.76 -20.93 9.13
C GLY A 149 20.64 -19.65 9.98
N ASP A 150 21.65 -18.78 9.92
CA ASP A 150 21.68 -17.51 10.65
C ASP A 150 21.08 -16.38 9.81
N TYR A 151 19.81 -16.52 9.45
CA TYR A 151 19.06 -15.49 8.73
C TYR A 151 17.63 -15.38 9.22
N SER A 152 17.01 -14.24 9.00
CA SER A 152 15.61 -14.01 9.29
C SER A 152 14.93 -13.29 8.14
N LEU A 153 13.75 -13.78 7.74
CA LEU A 153 12.86 -13.09 6.82
C LEU A 153 12.01 -12.01 7.51
N ILE A 154 12.12 -11.90 8.84
CA ILE A 154 11.43 -10.88 9.62
C ILE A 154 12.32 -9.65 9.68
N LEU A 155 11.88 -8.57 9.02
CA LEU A 155 12.63 -7.31 9.04
C LEU A 155 12.73 -6.73 10.46
N PRO A 156 13.88 -6.17 10.84
CA PRO A 156 14.04 -5.39 12.06
C PRO A 156 13.06 -4.22 12.14
N LYS A 157 12.74 -3.78 13.35
CA LYS A 157 11.74 -2.72 13.57
C LYS A 157 12.05 -1.44 12.81
N HIS A 158 13.30 -0.98 12.86
CA HIS A 158 13.72 0.25 12.16
C HIS A 158 13.55 0.17 10.64
N LEU A 159 13.82 -0.99 10.01
CA LEU A 159 13.58 -1.19 8.57
C LEU A 159 12.09 -1.26 8.23
N LYS A 160 11.26 -1.81 9.12
CA LYS A 160 9.81 -1.78 8.94
C LYS A 160 9.25 -0.35 8.92
N GLU A 161 9.76 0.51 9.81
CA GLU A 161 9.37 1.91 9.88
C GLU A 161 9.81 2.68 8.62
N GLN A 162 11.04 2.49 8.16
CA GLN A 162 11.54 3.07 6.92
C GLN A 162 10.74 2.62 5.69
N LEU A 163 10.44 1.32 5.61
CA LEU A 163 9.61 0.79 4.53
C LEU A 163 8.17 1.30 4.57
N ALA A 164 7.61 1.55 5.75
CA ALA A 164 6.30 2.17 5.86
C ALA A 164 6.31 3.57 5.23
N GLN A 165 7.27 4.41 5.60
CA GLN A 165 7.44 5.74 5.02
C GLN A 165 7.66 5.71 3.50
N GLN A 166 8.48 4.77 3.00
CA GLN A 166 8.67 4.61 1.57
C GLN A 166 7.38 4.19 0.86
N ARG A 167 6.60 3.28 1.44
CA ARG A 167 5.31 2.88 0.87
C ARG A 167 4.33 4.04 0.80
N ASP A 168 4.25 4.85 1.86
CA ASP A 168 3.41 6.05 1.88
C ASP A 168 3.84 7.06 0.80
N PHE A 169 5.15 7.23 0.61
CA PHE A 169 5.69 8.10 -0.46
C PHE A 169 5.33 7.63 -1.88
N PHE A 170 5.29 6.32 -2.10
CA PHE A 170 4.96 5.74 -3.41
C PHE A 170 3.48 5.38 -3.56
N MET A 171 2.66 5.62 -2.56
CA MET A 171 1.22 5.41 -2.64
C MET A 171 0.56 6.54 -3.44
N ALA A 172 -0.47 6.18 -4.22
CA ALA A 172 -1.27 7.17 -4.91
C ALA A 172 -1.99 8.08 -3.90
N GLU A 173 -2.06 9.37 -4.20
CA GLU A 173 -2.82 10.31 -3.38
C GLU A 173 -4.31 9.97 -3.43
N ASP A 174 -4.97 9.99 -2.28
CA ASP A 174 -6.42 9.90 -2.18
C ASP A 174 -7.01 11.32 -2.27
N THR A 175 -7.38 11.71 -3.47
CA THR A 175 -7.97 13.03 -3.72
C THR A 175 -9.27 13.24 -2.96
N ASP A 176 -10.04 12.17 -2.73
CA ASP A 176 -11.33 12.24 -2.03
C ASP A 176 -11.15 12.61 -0.56
N VAL A 177 -10.07 12.16 0.08
CA VAL A 177 -9.74 12.58 1.46
C VAL A 177 -9.57 14.09 1.54
N GLY A 178 -8.81 14.67 0.62
CA GLY A 178 -8.58 16.12 0.59
C GLY A 178 -9.88 16.91 0.34
N ILE A 179 -10.72 16.45 -0.58
CA ILE A 179 -12.01 17.06 -0.91
C ILE A 179 -12.95 17.00 0.30
N ILE A 180 -13.09 15.81 0.90
CA ILE A 180 -13.96 15.61 2.06
C ILE A 180 -13.46 16.40 3.26
N GLN A 181 -12.16 16.41 3.56
CA GLN A 181 -11.62 17.19 4.66
C GLN A 181 -11.88 18.70 4.47
N SER A 182 -11.58 19.23 3.28
CA SER A 182 -11.82 20.63 2.95
C SER A 182 -13.30 21.02 3.05
N PHE A 183 -14.20 20.14 2.61
CA PHE A 183 -15.63 20.34 2.77
C PHE A 183 -16.03 20.39 4.25
N LEU A 184 -15.56 19.44 5.05
CA LEU A 184 -15.89 19.31 6.46
C LEU A 184 -15.32 20.45 7.32
N ASP A 185 -14.15 20.97 6.96
CA ASP A 185 -13.56 22.14 7.65
C ASP A 185 -14.42 23.38 7.50
N ASN A 186 -15.10 23.52 6.35
CA ASN A 186 -16.01 24.64 6.05
C ASN A 186 -17.49 24.33 6.36
N TYR A 187 -17.80 23.11 6.77
CA TYR A 187 -19.17 22.70 7.04
C TYR A 187 -19.67 23.21 8.40
N SER A 188 -20.81 23.87 8.44
CA SER A 188 -21.30 24.58 9.65
C SER A 188 -22.02 23.68 10.66
N ALA A 189 -22.54 22.51 10.24
CA ALA A 189 -23.28 21.64 11.13
C ALA A 189 -22.35 20.60 11.81
N ASP A 190 -22.78 20.13 12.98
CA ASP A 190 -22.00 19.22 13.82
C ASP A 190 -22.14 17.74 13.44
N TYR A 191 -22.96 17.43 12.46
CA TYR A 191 -23.28 16.04 12.09
C TYR A 191 -23.27 15.87 10.58
N VAL A 192 -22.65 14.79 10.12
CA VAL A 192 -22.65 14.38 8.70
C VAL A 192 -22.95 12.91 8.55
N CYS A 193 -23.46 12.51 7.39
CA CYS A 193 -23.69 11.12 7.04
C CYS A 193 -23.09 10.79 5.65
N THR A 194 -22.98 9.51 5.34
CA THR A 194 -22.40 9.04 4.08
C THR A 194 -23.09 9.66 2.85
N ASN A 195 -24.42 9.70 2.82
CA ASN A 195 -25.14 10.28 1.69
C ASN A 195 -24.91 11.78 1.50
N LEU A 196 -24.74 12.51 2.59
CA LEU A 196 -24.41 13.95 2.57
C LEU A 196 -23.01 14.14 1.96
N ILE A 197 -22.01 13.40 2.44
CA ILE A 197 -20.65 13.46 1.93
C ILE A 197 -20.63 13.11 0.43
N TYR A 198 -21.31 12.05 0.04
CA TYR A 198 -21.40 11.62 -1.34
C TYR A 198 -21.96 12.70 -2.26
N GLN A 199 -23.05 13.36 -1.85
CA GLN A 199 -23.73 14.36 -2.70
C GLN A 199 -23.15 15.77 -2.57
N GLU A 200 -22.73 16.18 -1.39
CA GLU A 200 -22.38 17.59 -1.13
C GLU A 200 -20.86 17.82 -1.11
N ALA A 201 -20.07 16.86 -0.63
CA ALA A 201 -18.61 16.98 -0.68
C ALA A 201 -18.03 16.48 -2.00
N LEU A 202 -18.50 15.33 -2.51
CA LEU A 202 -18.01 14.70 -3.72
C LEU A 202 -18.80 15.05 -4.99
N ASP A 203 -19.81 15.93 -4.88
CA ASP A 203 -20.67 16.41 -5.98
C ASP A 203 -21.29 15.31 -6.85
N ASN A 204 -21.69 14.21 -6.23
CA ASN A 204 -22.30 13.08 -6.91
C ASN A 204 -23.84 13.15 -6.89
N VAL A 205 -24.48 12.56 -7.89
CA VAL A 205 -25.94 12.53 -8.00
C VAL A 205 -26.49 11.16 -7.60
N GLY A 206 -27.64 11.14 -6.89
CA GLY A 206 -28.33 9.92 -6.53
C GLY A 206 -27.89 9.33 -5.19
N LYS A 207 -27.94 8.00 -5.07
CA LYS A 207 -27.52 7.28 -3.86
C LYS A 207 -26.23 6.52 -4.14
N PRO A 208 -25.28 6.52 -3.19
CA PRO A 208 -24.07 5.73 -3.36
C PRO A 208 -24.38 4.24 -3.39
N ASP A 209 -23.66 3.49 -4.18
CA ASP A 209 -23.65 2.05 -4.14
C ASP A 209 -22.93 1.54 -2.86
N ARG A 210 -23.02 0.23 -2.61
CA ARG A 210 -22.44 -0.37 -1.40
C ARG A 210 -20.92 -0.19 -1.31
N ARG A 211 -20.26 -0.17 -2.45
CA ARG A 211 -18.80 0.00 -2.52
C ARG A 211 -18.43 1.43 -2.12
N THR A 212 -19.02 2.42 -2.74
CA THR A 212 -18.81 3.84 -2.43
C THR A 212 -19.17 4.17 -0.97
N VAL A 213 -20.23 3.56 -0.42
CA VAL A 213 -20.56 3.67 1.01
C VAL A 213 -19.41 3.19 1.87
N ASN A 214 -18.81 2.04 1.55
CA ASN A 214 -17.67 1.52 2.31
C ASN A 214 -16.43 2.42 2.17
N GLU A 215 -16.13 2.90 0.97
CA GLU A 215 -15.01 3.82 0.71
C GLU A 215 -15.15 5.12 1.51
N ILE A 216 -16.31 5.76 1.48
CA ILE A 216 -16.57 6.98 2.29
C ILE A 216 -16.46 6.68 3.79
N ASN A 217 -17.02 5.56 4.26
CA ASN A 217 -16.92 5.17 5.66
C ASN A 217 -15.47 4.95 6.09
N ASP A 218 -14.67 4.35 5.24
CA ASP A 218 -13.26 4.14 5.50
C ASP A 218 -12.47 5.45 5.53
N ILE A 219 -12.74 6.38 4.61
CA ILE A 219 -12.18 7.72 4.61
C ILE A 219 -12.49 8.42 5.93
N MET A 220 -13.77 8.46 6.28
CA MET A 220 -14.24 9.16 7.48
C MET A 220 -13.70 8.59 8.79
N ASN A 221 -13.49 7.27 8.86
CA ASN A 221 -13.04 6.63 10.09
C ASN A 221 -11.53 6.61 10.25
N ASN A 222 -10.77 6.67 9.14
CA ASN A 222 -9.32 6.42 9.18
C ASN A 222 -8.48 7.62 8.72
N SER A 223 -9.06 8.57 7.96
CA SER A 223 -8.28 9.63 7.31
C SER A 223 -8.75 11.04 7.68
N ILE A 224 -10.00 11.22 8.08
CA ILE A 224 -10.55 12.53 8.42
C ILE A 224 -10.26 12.91 9.87
N VAL A 225 -9.78 14.14 10.04
CA VAL A 225 -9.47 14.71 11.35
C VAL A 225 -10.65 15.54 11.87
N GLY A 226 -10.89 15.50 13.19
CA GLY A 226 -11.91 16.32 13.85
C GLY A 226 -13.33 15.75 13.80
N TRP A 227 -13.51 14.52 13.28
CA TRP A 227 -14.82 13.88 13.21
C TRP A 227 -14.76 12.44 13.71
N LYS A 228 -15.77 12.02 14.48
CA LYS A 228 -15.88 10.67 15.03
C LYS A 228 -17.24 10.04 14.75
N GLN A 229 -17.22 8.73 14.44
CA GLN A 229 -18.45 7.98 14.31
C GLN A 229 -19.01 7.58 15.68
N LYS A 230 -20.30 7.80 15.89
CA LYS A 230 -20.99 7.29 17.08
C LYS A 230 -21.48 5.85 16.80
N THR A 231 -20.78 4.89 17.39
CA THR A 231 -21.09 3.47 17.20
C THR A 231 -22.50 3.15 17.67
N GLY A 232 -23.26 2.43 16.84
CA GLY A 232 -24.62 1.95 17.15
C GLY A 232 -25.72 3.03 17.14
N ALA A 233 -25.37 4.32 16.89
CA ALA A 233 -26.34 5.39 16.85
C ALA A 233 -26.72 5.79 15.42
N THR A 234 -27.95 6.23 15.25
CA THR A 234 -28.47 6.81 14.01
C THR A 234 -29.07 8.18 14.28
N LYS A 235 -29.08 9.04 13.27
CA LYS A 235 -29.68 10.37 13.30
C LYS A 235 -30.54 10.60 12.07
N ARG A 236 -31.62 11.35 12.21
CA ARG A 236 -32.47 11.75 11.09
C ARG A 236 -31.91 13.03 10.46
N PHE A 237 -31.60 12.93 9.16
CA PHE A 237 -31.23 14.07 8.31
C PHE A 237 -32.43 14.43 7.44
N GLU A 238 -32.76 15.69 7.31
CA GLU A 238 -33.94 16.14 6.56
C GLU A 238 -33.97 15.60 5.13
N LYS A 239 -32.86 15.72 4.42
CA LYS A 239 -32.71 15.33 3.01
C LYS A 239 -32.39 13.83 2.83
N TYR A 240 -31.76 13.19 3.84
CA TYR A 240 -31.18 11.85 3.69
C TYR A 240 -31.84 10.78 4.56
N GLY A 241 -32.84 11.11 5.37
CA GLY A 241 -33.53 10.16 6.25
C GLY A 241 -32.69 9.73 7.45
N ILE A 242 -32.96 8.53 7.97
CA ILE A 242 -32.24 8.00 9.15
C ILE A 242 -30.97 7.33 8.69
N GLN A 243 -29.83 7.82 9.19
CA GLN A 243 -28.50 7.38 8.79
C GLN A 243 -27.58 7.17 10.01
N LYS A 244 -26.56 6.31 9.87
CA LYS A 244 -25.37 6.37 10.73
C LYS A 244 -24.67 7.70 10.48
N TYR A 245 -23.98 8.24 11.49
CA TYR A 245 -23.43 9.57 11.39
C TYR A 245 -22.06 9.69 12.06
N TRP A 246 -21.34 10.70 11.63
CA TRP A 246 -20.17 11.25 12.32
C TRP A 246 -20.55 12.58 12.93
N TYR A 247 -19.94 12.88 14.06
CA TYR A 247 -20.09 14.15 14.76
C TYR A 247 -18.73 14.85 14.84
N ARG A 248 -18.77 16.18 14.86
CA ARG A 248 -17.57 16.98 15.03
C ARG A 248 -17.04 16.74 16.45
N GLU A 249 -15.76 16.37 16.58
CA GLU A 249 -15.10 16.42 17.88
C GLU A 249 -15.08 17.88 18.32
N GLU A 250 -15.72 18.17 19.45
CA GLU A 250 -15.49 19.46 20.10
C GLU A 250 -13.99 19.55 20.30
N ALA A 251 -13.38 20.62 19.76
CA ALA A 251 -12.03 20.96 20.13
C ALA A 251 -12.03 20.92 21.64
N VAL A 252 -11.33 19.96 22.23
CA VAL A 252 -11.15 19.91 23.68
C VAL A 252 -10.65 21.30 23.98
N ASN A 253 -11.56 22.12 24.49
CA ASN A 253 -11.18 23.39 25.10
C ASN A 253 -10.11 22.97 26.07
N LYS A 254 -8.86 23.25 25.72
CA LYS A 254 -7.79 23.22 26.68
C LYS A 254 -8.33 24.17 27.75
N GLU A 255 -9.02 23.60 28.75
CA GLU A 255 -9.27 24.31 29.97
C GLU A 255 -7.92 24.88 30.31
N PHE A 256 -7.84 26.18 30.21
CA PHE A 256 -6.75 26.92 30.82
C PHE A 256 -6.71 26.39 32.23
N VAL A 257 -5.69 25.58 32.53
CA VAL A 257 -5.40 25.13 33.86
C VAL A 257 -5.31 26.46 34.62
N SER A 258 -6.37 26.78 35.38
CA SER A 258 -6.40 27.98 36.21
C SER A 258 -5.18 27.85 37.11
N ILE A 259 -4.21 28.71 36.89
CA ILE A 259 -3.02 28.81 37.74
C ILE A 259 -3.56 28.91 39.16
N PRO A 260 -3.23 28.01 40.08
CA PRO A 260 -3.67 28.11 41.44
C PRO A 260 -3.28 29.51 41.93
N LYS A 261 -4.25 30.30 42.46
CA LYS A 261 -3.95 31.57 43.08
C LYS A 261 -2.73 31.39 43.94
N GLN A 262 -1.66 32.12 43.67
CA GLN A 262 -0.48 32.16 44.52
C GLN A 262 -0.96 32.36 45.94
N MET A 263 -0.66 31.42 46.83
CA MET A 263 -0.76 31.66 48.26
C MET A 263 0.10 32.87 48.58
N GLU A 264 -0.52 33.93 49.06
CA GLU A 264 0.19 35.06 49.65
C GLU A 264 1.08 34.52 50.77
N ILE A 265 2.38 34.61 50.56
CA ILE A 265 3.36 34.35 51.60
C ILE A 265 3.21 35.51 52.61
N PRO A 266 2.81 35.26 53.85
CA PRO A 266 2.73 36.35 54.83
C PRO A 266 4.16 36.85 55.08
N PHE A 267 4.43 38.07 54.68
CA PHE A 267 5.63 38.78 55.07
C PHE A 267 5.57 38.99 56.58
N ASP A 268 6.39 38.27 57.33
CA ASP A 268 6.62 38.53 58.76
C ASP A 268 7.52 39.72 58.87
N SER A 269 6.89 40.82 59.20
CA SER A 269 7.57 42.08 59.54
C SER A 269 8.02 42.02 60.99
N ARG A 270 9.23 41.49 61.28
CA ARG A 270 10.00 41.76 62.49
C ARG A 270 11.50 41.67 62.27
N VAL A 271 12.07 42.83 62.47
CA VAL A 271 13.37 43.32 62.91
C VAL A 271 14.20 43.87 61.76
#